data_24df1a444d36a4c5234704a9df47bb3e
#
_entry.id   24df1a444d36a4c5234704a9df47bb3e
#
_cell.length_a   1.000
_cell.length_b   1.000
_cell.length_c   1.000
_cell.angle_alpha   90.00
_cell.angle_beta   90.00
_cell.angle_gamma   90.00
#
_symmetry.space_group_name_H-M   'P 1'
#
loop_
_entity.id
_entity.type
_entity.pdbx_description
1 polymer ?
#
loop_
_entity_poly.entity_id
_entity_poly.type
_entity_poly.pdbx_seq_one_letter_code
_entity_poly.pdbx_strand_id
1 'polypeptide(L)'
;KIGLLFETLDKLITLHQRKCDKLIIFKKAMLEKMFPKNGENLPEVRFEGFNDDWEQRKLEDMTDYRNGKGHEDRQSSSGKYELINLNSISIDGGLKHSGKFIDETMETLLKDDLVMVLSDVGHGDLLGRVALIPENDRFVLNQRVALLRPNKTVNPQYLFTCINAHQSYFKAQGAGMSQLNISKGSVENFTPYVPNLEEQKKIGDLFHNLDNLITLHQRKVEKLKIVKKSMLEKMFI
;
A
#
# COMPACT_ATOMS: atom_id res chain seq x y z
N LYS A 1 37.81 3.37 23.33
CA LYS A 1 37.35 2.40 22.30
C LYS A 1 35.83 2.25 22.33
N ILE A 2 35.19 2.10 23.50
CA ILE A 2 33.75 1.92 23.67
C ILE A 2 32.97 3.16 23.19
N GLY A 3 33.35 4.37 23.62
CA GLY A 3 32.71 5.61 23.18
C GLY A 3 32.70 5.80 21.67
N LEU A 4 33.80 5.45 20.99
CA LEU A 4 33.89 5.51 19.52
C LEU A 4 32.92 4.56 18.84
N LEU A 5 32.65 3.37 19.40
CA LEU A 5 31.68 2.41 18.90
C LEU A 5 30.24 3.01 18.92
N PHE A 6 29.85 3.58 20.07
CA PHE A 6 28.52 4.20 20.18
C PHE A 6 28.39 5.44 19.31
N GLU A 7 29.42 6.26 19.20
CA GLU A 7 29.43 7.38 18.25
C GLU A 7 29.25 6.91 16.80
N THR A 8 29.91 5.80 16.42
CA THR A 8 29.75 5.21 15.07
C THR A 8 28.34 4.69 14.84
N LEU A 9 27.74 4.02 15.84
CA LEU A 9 26.35 3.55 15.76
C LEU A 9 25.38 4.72 15.60
N ASP A 10 25.56 5.81 16.34
CA ASP A 10 24.71 6.99 16.24
C ASP A 10 24.84 7.68 14.87
N LYS A 11 26.05 7.77 14.34
CA LYS A 11 26.28 8.27 12.97
C LYS A 11 25.58 7.41 11.91
N LEU A 12 25.63 6.08 12.04
CA LEU A 12 24.96 5.15 11.12
C LEU A 12 23.43 5.26 11.22
N ILE A 13 22.88 5.29 12.44
CA ILE A 13 21.45 5.50 12.68
C ILE A 13 20.98 6.80 12.02
N THR A 14 21.68 7.89 12.30
CA THR A 14 21.36 9.20 11.71
C THR A 14 21.45 9.21 10.19
N LEU A 15 22.48 8.57 9.61
CA LEU A 15 22.64 8.48 8.17
C LEU A 15 21.47 7.74 7.51
N HIS A 16 21.09 6.56 8.04
CA HIS A 16 19.99 5.78 7.50
C HIS A 16 18.64 6.48 7.69
N GLN A 17 18.43 7.15 8.84
CA GLN A 17 17.22 7.95 9.05
C GLN A 17 17.11 9.07 8.01
N ARG A 18 18.15 9.86 7.80
CA ARG A 18 18.17 10.94 6.78
C ARG A 18 17.94 10.41 5.36
N LYS A 19 18.46 9.23 5.03
CA LYS A 19 18.19 8.60 3.72
C LYS A 19 16.72 8.21 3.59
N CYS A 20 16.14 7.62 4.63
CA CYS A 20 14.73 7.27 4.67
C CYS A 20 13.85 8.52 4.47
N ASP A 21 14.10 9.59 5.23
CA ASP A 21 13.33 10.83 5.16
C ASP A 21 13.40 11.48 3.74
N LYS A 22 14.59 11.49 3.14
CA LYS A 22 14.77 12.00 1.76
C LYS A 22 14.02 11.16 0.74
N LEU A 23 14.01 9.82 0.86
CA LEU A 23 13.28 8.94 -0.04
C LEU A 23 11.78 9.12 0.09
N ILE A 24 11.25 9.31 1.30
CA ILE A 24 9.83 9.60 1.55
C ILE A 24 9.43 10.92 0.89
N ILE A 25 10.22 11.98 1.06
CA ILE A 25 9.97 13.28 0.42
C ILE A 25 10.01 13.16 -1.10
N PHE A 26 11.02 12.45 -1.63
CA PHE A 26 11.15 12.22 -3.07
C PHE A 26 9.96 11.42 -3.62
N LYS A 27 9.56 10.32 -2.95
CA LYS A 27 8.38 9.53 -3.33
C LYS A 27 7.13 10.39 -3.39
N LYS A 28 6.90 11.23 -2.36
CA LYS A 28 5.75 12.14 -2.32
C LYS A 28 5.75 13.12 -3.51
N ALA A 29 6.88 13.76 -3.77
CA ALA A 29 7.03 14.69 -4.90
C ALA A 29 6.79 13.99 -6.26
N MET A 30 7.27 12.74 -6.41
CA MET A 30 7.02 11.96 -7.64
C MET A 30 5.55 11.54 -7.77
N LEU A 31 4.87 11.16 -6.69
CA LEU A 31 3.43 10.90 -6.71
C LEU A 31 2.62 12.12 -7.15
N GLU A 32 3.01 13.32 -6.72
CA GLU A 32 2.35 14.58 -7.10
C GLU A 32 2.61 14.97 -8.57
N LYS A 33 3.74 14.54 -9.17
CA LYS A 33 4.19 14.96 -10.49
C LYS A 33 4.02 13.93 -11.59
N MET A 34 3.98 12.64 -11.25
CA MET A 34 3.89 11.53 -12.21
C MET A 34 2.45 11.03 -12.41
N PHE A 35 1.46 11.65 -11.77
CA PHE A 35 0.04 11.44 -12.03
C PHE A 35 -0.61 12.76 -12.43
N PRO A 36 -1.54 12.75 -13.41
CA PRO A 36 -2.25 13.96 -13.83
C PRO A 36 -3.01 14.58 -12.66
N LYS A 37 -2.99 15.90 -12.58
CA LYS A 37 -3.80 16.67 -11.64
C LYS A 37 -5.21 16.87 -12.18
N ASN A 38 -6.11 17.36 -11.34
CA ASN A 38 -7.49 17.63 -11.73
C ASN A 38 -7.53 18.58 -12.96
N GLY A 39 -8.18 18.11 -14.03
CA GLY A 39 -8.32 18.85 -15.27
C GLY A 39 -7.19 18.64 -16.30
N GLU A 40 -6.15 17.88 -15.96
CA GLU A 40 -5.06 17.53 -16.87
C GLU A 40 -5.18 16.05 -17.30
N ASN A 41 -4.80 15.76 -18.55
CA ASN A 41 -4.77 14.40 -19.08
C ASN A 41 -3.36 13.79 -19.11
N LEU A 42 -2.34 14.57 -18.79
CA LEU A 42 -0.93 14.14 -18.73
C LEU A 42 -0.26 14.60 -17.44
N PRO A 43 0.69 13.83 -16.90
CA PRO A 43 1.46 14.22 -15.72
C PRO A 43 2.54 15.25 -16.07
N GLU A 44 2.99 16.00 -15.06
CA GLU A 44 4.10 16.97 -15.18
C GLU A 44 5.44 16.30 -15.51
N VAL A 45 5.66 15.10 -14.98
CA VAL A 45 6.91 14.32 -15.14
C VAL A 45 6.57 12.93 -15.71
N ARG A 46 7.25 12.58 -16.81
CA ARG A 46 7.16 11.28 -17.48
C ARG A 46 8.53 10.69 -17.72
N PHE A 47 8.58 9.40 -17.98
CA PHE A 47 9.78 8.75 -18.49
C PHE A 47 10.04 9.19 -19.94
N GLU A 48 11.32 9.34 -20.29
CA GLU A 48 11.71 9.63 -21.67
C GLU A 48 11.24 8.53 -22.63
N GLY A 49 10.78 8.95 -23.81
CA GLY A 49 10.29 8.06 -24.88
C GLY A 49 8.78 7.77 -24.84
N PHE A 50 8.05 8.26 -23.83
CA PHE A 50 6.58 8.14 -23.78
C PHE A 50 5.94 9.48 -24.13
N ASN A 51 5.27 9.54 -25.27
CA ASN A 51 4.64 10.76 -25.80
C ASN A 51 3.13 10.58 -26.04
N ASP A 52 2.62 9.34 -25.94
CA ASP A 52 1.20 9.04 -26.17
C ASP A 52 0.33 9.67 -25.09
N ASP A 53 -0.88 10.08 -25.43
CA ASP A 53 -1.86 10.56 -24.46
C ASP A 53 -2.29 9.44 -23.51
N TRP A 54 -2.57 9.80 -22.28
CA TRP A 54 -3.16 8.88 -21.32
C TRP A 54 -4.67 8.81 -21.54
N GLU A 55 -5.24 7.63 -21.41
CA GLU A 55 -6.67 7.37 -21.62
C GLU A 55 -7.41 7.33 -20.27
N GLN A 56 -8.60 7.93 -20.22
CA GLN A 56 -9.49 7.74 -19.08
C GLN A 56 -10.06 6.33 -19.09
N ARG A 57 -9.87 5.60 -17.99
CA ARG A 57 -10.38 4.23 -17.85
C ARG A 57 -11.01 4.03 -16.49
N LYS A 58 -12.20 3.46 -16.46
CA LYS A 58 -12.86 3.11 -15.21
C LYS A 58 -12.15 1.95 -14.51
N LEU A 59 -12.21 1.93 -13.20
CA LEU A 59 -11.63 0.85 -12.41
C LEU A 59 -12.34 -0.49 -12.71
N GLU A 60 -13.65 -0.48 -13.01
CA GLU A 60 -14.40 -1.66 -13.42
C GLU A 60 -13.88 -2.31 -14.72
N ASP A 61 -13.32 -1.52 -15.64
CA ASP A 61 -12.73 -2.03 -16.88
C ASP A 61 -11.34 -2.65 -16.68
N MET A 62 -10.71 -2.38 -15.55
CA MET A 62 -9.34 -2.79 -15.21
C MET A 62 -9.26 -3.89 -14.16
N THR A 63 -10.36 -4.12 -13.42
CA THR A 63 -10.36 -5.06 -12.28
C THR A 63 -11.65 -5.85 -12.16
N ASP A 64 -11.53 -7.07 -11.61
CA ASP A 64 -12.67 -7.82 -11.11
C ASP A 64 -12.88 -7.47 -9.62
N TYR A 65 -14.03 -6.88 -9.30
CA TYR A 65 -14.38 -6.47 -7.94
C TYR A 65 -15.12 -7.57 -7.18
N ARG A 66 -14.71 -7.84 -5.92
CA ARG A 66 -15.46 -8.69 -4.99
C ARG A 66 -15.46 -8.10 -3.58
N ASN A 67 -16.62 -8.15 -2.92
CA ASN A 67 -16.72 -7.85 -1.49
C ASN A 67 -16.20 -9.02 -0.65
N GLY A 68 -15.53 -8.69 0.45
CA GLY A 68 -15.22 -9.67 1.49
C GLY A 68 -16.47 -10.11 2.26
N LYS A 69 -16.38 -11.30 2.85
CA LYS A 69 -17.42 -11.89 3.69
C LYS A 69 -16.95 -11.93 5.15
N GLY A 70 -17.90 -11.90 6.10
CA GLY A 70 -17.59 -12.06 7.52
C GLY A 70 -17.14 -13.49 7.86
N HIS A 71 -16.19 -13.59 8.78
CA HIS A 71 -15.66 -14.87 9.29
C HIS A 71 -15.59 -14.89 10.83
N GLU A 72 -16.40 -14.06 11.49
CA GLU A 72 -16.33 -13.84 12.94
C GLU A 72 -16.55 -15.11 13.75
N ASP A 73 -17.38 -15.99 13.26
CA ASP A 73 -17.75 -17.29 13.88
C ASP A 73 -16.64 -18.34 13.78
N ARG A 74 -15.70 -18.19 12.86
CA ARG A 74 -14.64 -19.16 12.56
C ARG A 74 -13.22 -18.62 12.71
N GLN A 75 -13.07 -17.37 13.10
CA GLN A 75 -11.74 -16.75 13.24
C GLN A 75 -11.07 -17.19 14.54
N SER A 76 -9.75 -17.39 14.48
CA SER A 76 -8.88 -17.71 15.61
C SER A 76 -7.61 -16.85 15.60
N SER A 77 -6.78 -16.97 16.64
CA SER A 77 -5.47 -16.29 16.73
C SER A 77 -4.36 -17.01 15.94
N SER A 78 -4.64 -18.20 15.41
CA SER A 78 -3.73 -18.99 14.58
C SER A 78 -4.55 -19.82 13.59
N GLY A 79 -3.97 -20.17 12.45
CA GLY A 79 -4.66 -20.98 11.44
C GLY A 79 -3.88 -20.97 10.11
N LYS A 80 -4.42 -21.69 9.14
CA LYS A 80 -3.79 -21.87 7.82
C LYS A 80 -3.80 -20.59 6.98
N TYR A 81 -4.91 -19.86 7.00
CA TYR A 81 -5.12 -18.69 6.18
C TYR A 81 -5.27 -17.43 7.04
N GLU A 82 -4.55 -16.37 6.72
CA GLU A 82 -4.67 -15.08 7.39
C GLU A 82 -5.81 -14.25 6.79
N LEU A 83 -6.68 -13.72 7.66
CA LEU A 83 -7.78 -12.85 7.26
C LEU A 83 -7.30 -11.43 7.00
N ILE A 84 -7.61 -10.91 5.82
CA ILE A 84 -7.41 -9.48 5.50
C ILE A 84 -8.63 -8.70 5.97
N ASN A 85 -8.44 -7.83 6.94
CA ASN A 85 -9.45 -6.95 7.52
C ASN A 85 -9.00 -5.48 7.48
N LEU A 86 -9.78 -4.56 8.04
CA LEU A 86 -9.46 -3.13 8.08
C LEU A 86 -8.07 -2.82 8.66
N ASN A 87 -7.65 -3.58 9.68
CA ASN A 87 -6.37 -3.37 10.34
C ASN A 87 -5.17 -3.92 9.54
N SER A 88 -5.45 -4.71 8.50
CA SER A 88 -4.42 -5.32 7.65
C SER A 88 -3.81 -4.35 6.64
N ILE A 89 -4.37 -3.15 6.49
CA ILE A 89 -3.90 -2.15 5.53
C ILE A 89 -3.41 -0.92 6.30
N SER A 90 -2.18 -0.50 6.04
CA SER A 90 -1.63 0.71 6.65
C SER A 90 -2.04 1.96 5.86
N ILE A 91 -1.92 3.13 6.50
CA ILE A 91 -2.19 4.41 5.85
C ILE A 91 -1.28 4.68 4.65
N ASP A 92 -0.11 4.06 4.62
CA ASP A 92 0.85 4.14 3.51
C ASP A 92 0.60 3.10 2.41
N GLY A 93 -0.47 2.29 2.51
CA GLY A 93 -0.79 1.21 1.56
C GLY A 93 -0.04 -0.10 1.80
N GLY A 94 0.69 -0.24 2.90
CA GLY A 94 1.39 -1.48 3.25
C GLY A 94 0.45 -2.54 3.82
N LEU A 95 0.72 -3.81 3.51
CA LEU A 95 0.04 -4.92 4.16
C LEU A 95 0.62 -5.16 5.55
N LYS A 96 -0.25 -5.29 6.56
CA LYS A 96 0.08 -5.60 7.95
C LYS A 96 -0.53 -6.94 8.36
N HIS A 97 0.15 -7.59 9.28
CA HIS A 97 -0.36 -8.81 9.91
C HIS A 97 -1.65 -8.53 10.70
N SER A 98 -2.71 -9.25 10.40
CA SER A 98 -4.01 -9.06 11.05
C SER A 98 -4.11 -9.73 12.43
N GLY A 99 -3.32 -10.78 12.65
CA GLY A 99 -3.43 -11.66 13.82
C GLY A 99 -4.73 -12.46 13.89
N LYS A 100 -5.46 -12.56 12.77
CA LYS A 100 -6.70 -13.32 12.64
C LYS A 100 -6.60 -14.34 11.52
N PHE A 101 -7.02 -15.56 11.78
CA PHE A 101 -6.85 -16.70 10.89
C PHE A 101 -8.12 -17.53 10.80
N ILE A 102 -8.20 -18.34 9.73
CA ILE A 102 -9.15 -19.43 9.56
C ILE A 102 -8.45 -20.65 8.98
N ASP A 103 -8.99 -21.85 9.20
CA ASP A 103 -8.41 -23.10 8.71
C ASP A 103 -9.03 -23.56 7.40
N GLU A 104 -10.28 -23.17 7.12
CA GLU A 104 -11.03 -23.61 5.94
C GLU A 104 -11.57 -22.42 5.15
N THR A 105 -11.40 -22.47 3.84
CA THR A 105 -11.98 -21.51 2.90
C THR A 105 -12.15 -22.15 1.53
N MET A 106 -13.13 -21.65 0.76
CA MET A 106 -13.31 -22.02 -0.65
C MET A 106 -12.57 -21.07 -1.61
N GLU A 107 -12.16 -19.88 -1.12
CA GLU A 107 -11.53 -18.87 -1.96
C GLU A 107 -10.37 -18.21 -1.20
N THR A 108 -9.22 -18.09 -1.87
CA THR A 108 -8.04 -17.38 -1.39
C THR A 108 -7.73 -16.21 -2.30
N LEU A 109 -6.93 -15.29 -1.79
CA LEU A 109 -6.35 -14.20 -2.57
C LEU A 109 -5.11 -14.72 -3.31
N LEU A 110 -4.86 -14.12 -4.47
CA LEU A 110 -3.71 -14.42 -5.32
C LEU A 110 -2.67 -13.31 -5.19
N LYS A 111 -1.44 -13.65 -5.52
CA LYS A 111 -0.38 -12.65 -5.66
C LYS A 111 -0.80 -11.57 -6.66
N ASP A 112 -0.47 -10.33 -6.32
CA ASP A 112 -0.79 -9.13 -7.10
C ASP A 112 -2.28 -8.73 -7.09
N ASP A 113 -3.15 -9.45 -6.35
CA ASP A 113 -4.47 -8.92 -5.99
C ASP A 113 -4.31 -7.65 -5.15
N LEU A 114 -5.18 -6.66 -5.36
CA LEU A 114 -5.29 -5.50 -4.48
C LEU A 114 -6.45 -5.71 -3.51
N VAL A 115 -6.22 -5.38 -2.25
CA VAL A 115 -7.27 -5.36 -1.23
C VAL A 115 -7.52 -3.92 -0.80
N MET A 116 -8.78 -3.47 -0.81
CA MET A 116 -9.19 -2.09 -0.57
C MET A 116 -10.01 -1.97 0.70
N VAL A 117 -9.72 -0.98 1.53
CA VAL A 117 -10.54 -0.61 2.69
C VAL A 117 -11.83 0.07 2.23
N LEU A 118 -12.98 -0.50 2.58
CA LEU A 118 -14.30 0.03 2.25
C LEU A 118 -14.97 0.81 3.38
N SER A 119 -14.47 0.67 4.60
CA SER A 119 -15.04 1.31 5.80
C SER A 119 -13.96 1.89 6.67
N ASP A 120 -14.20 3.08 7.22
CA ASP A 120 -13.32 3.68 8.22
C ASP A 120 -14.15 4.32 9.35
N VAL A 121 -13.71 4.07 10.60
CA VAL A 121 -14.28 4.65 11.81
C VAL A 121 -13.42 5.85 12.20
N GLY A 122 -13.81 7.04 11.82
CA GLY A 122 -13.05 8.25 12.11
C GLY A 122 -13.07 9.23 10.95
N HIS A 123 -11.91 9.73 10.56
CA HIS A 123 -11.81 10.80 9.56
C HIS A 123 -11.74 10.33 8.11
N GLY A 124 -11.86 9.02 7.85
CA GLY A 124 -11.81 8.44 6.49
C GLY A 124 -10.41 8.37 5.90
N ASP A 125 -9.36 8.39 6.70
CA ASP A 125 -7.98 8.41 6.21
C ASP A 125 -7.53 7.07 5.60
N LEU A 126 -8.17 5.96 6.01
CA LEU A 126 -7.95 4.63 5.44
C LEU A 126 -8.90 4.31 4.27
N LEU A 127 -9.95 5.10 4.08
CA LEU A 127 -11.00 4.84 3.10
C LEU A 127 -10.42 4.79 1.68
N GLY A 128 -10.63 3.69 0.95
CA GLY A 128 -10.07 3.51 -0.39
C GLY A 128 -8.57 3.19 -0.43
N ARG A 129 -7.89 3.06 0.70
CA ARG A 129 -6.51 2.57 0.73
C ARG A 129 -6.44 1.14 0.23
N VAL A 130 -5.43 0.85 -0.57
CA VAL A 130 -5.18 -0.49 -1.08
C VAL A 130 -3.82 -1.02 -0.63
N ALA A 131 -3.75 -2.34 -0.51
CA ALA A 131 -2.50 -3.07 -0.36
C ALA A 131 -2.42 -4.20 -1.39
N LEU A 132 -1.20 -4.55 -1.81
CA LEU A 132 -0.95 -5.69 -2.70
C LEU A 132 -0.77 -6.97 -1.90
N ILE A 133 -1.34 -8.06 -2.38
CA ILE A 133 -1.15 -9.40 -1.84
C ILE A 133 0.19 -9.96 -2.33
N PRO A 134 1.09 -10.38 -1.42
CA PRO A 134 2.45 -10.74 -1.79
C PRO A 134 2.61 -12.17 -2.32
N GLU A 135 1.69 -13.08 -2.01
CA GLU A 135 1.79 -14.50 -2.35
C GLU A 135 0.41 -15.15 -2.51
N ASN A 136 0.35 -16.25 -3.27
CA ASN A 136 -0.88 -17.01 -3.49
C ASN A 136 -1.28 -17.80 -2.25
N ASP A 137 -2.58 -18.04 -2.13
CA ASP A 137 -3.17 -19.07 -1.26
C ASP A 137 -2.84 -18.98 0.23
N ARG A 138 -2.49 -17.78 0.70
CA ARG A 138 -2.22 -17.52 2.13
C ARG A 138 -3.26 -16.63 2.79
N PHE A 139 -3.90 -15.77 2.03
CA PHE A 139 -4.78 -14.73 2.56
C PHE A 139 -6.22 -14.94 2.12
N VAL A 140 -7.16 -14.55 2.99
CA VAL A 140 -8.60 -14.60 2.75
C VAL A 140 -9.20 -13.24 3.04
N LEU A 141 -10.09 -12.80 2.16
CA LEU A 141 -10.75 -11.50 2.25
C LEU A 141 -11.84 -11.54 3.34
N ASN A 142 -11.74 -10.65 4.33
CA ASN A 142 -12.78 -10.49 5.36
C ASN A 142 -13.75 -9.36 4.99
N GLN A 143 -14.82 -9.18 5.78
CA GLN A 143 -15.79 -8.10 5.57
C GLN A 143 -15.15 -6.70 5.66
N ARG A 144 -15.81 -5.69 5.07
CA ARG A 144 -15.41 -4.28 5.02
C ARG A 144 -14.13 -3.98 4.23
N VAL A 145 -13.62 -4.98 3.54
CA VAL A 145 -12.58 -4.85 2.53
C VAL A 145 -13.06 -5.45 1.21
N ALA A 146 -12.57 -4.94 0.10
CA ALA A 146 -12.85 -5.48 -1.23
C ALA A 146 -11.58 -6.02 -1.87
N LEU A 147 -11.74 -7.05 -2.69
CA LEU A 147 -10.75 -7.48 -3.67
C LEU A 147 -10.96 -6.65 -4.94
N LEU A 148 -9.86 -6.14 -5.48
CA LEU A 148 -9.72 -5.63 -6.84
C LEU A 148 -8.67 -6.48 -7.53
N ARG A 149 -9.07 -7.44 -8.35
CA ARG A 149 -8.14 -8.30 -9.09
C ARG A 149 -7.82 -7.66 -10.44
N PRO A 150 -6.58 -7.21 -10.66
CA PRO A 150 -6.20 -6.59 -11.92
C PRO A 150 -6.34 -7.58 -13.09
N ASN A 151 -6.88 -7.11 -14.20
CA ASN A 151 -6.90 -7.88 -15.43
C ASN A 151 -5.60 -7.63 -16.25
N LYS A 152 -5.50 -8.25 -17.43
CA LYS A 152 -4.30 -8.17 -18.29
C LYS A 152 -4.03 -6.78 -18.88
N THR A 153 -4.95 -5.83 -18.74
CA THR A 153 -4.85 -4.49 -19.33
C THR A 153 -4.26 -3.45 -18.39
N VAL A 154 -3.95 -3.84 -17.14
CA VAL A 154 -3.36 -2.95 -16.14
C VAL A 154 -2.25 -3.66 -15.37
N ASN A 155 -1.17 -2.93 -15.08
CA ASN A 155 -0.09 -3.42 -14.23
C ASN A 155 -0.49 -3.29 -12.74
N PRO A 156 -0.42 -4.37 -11.92
CA PRO A 156 -0.86 -4.34 -10.53
C PRO A 156 -0.13 -3.31 -9.66
N GLN A 157 1.17 -3.17 -9.83
CA GLN A 157 1.99 -2.24 -9.05
C GLN A 157 1.70 -0.77 -9.43
N TYR A 158 1.45 -0.51 -10.73
CA TYR A 158 0.97 0.80 -11.19
C TYR A 158 -0.40 1.10 -10.57
N LEU A 159 -1.35 0.17 -10.66
CA LEU A 159 -2.70 0.36 -10.14
C LEU A 159 -2.71 0.61 -8.64
N PHE A 160 -1.90 -0.14 -7.87
CA PHE A 160 -1.66 0.09 -6.45
C PHE A 160 -1.20 1.54 -6.20
N THR A 161 -0.23 2.00 -6.96
CA THR A 161 0.30 3.36 -6.82
C THR A 161 -0.72 4.41 -7.20
N CYS A 162 -1.42 4.20 -8.32
CA CYS A 162 -2.45 5.10 -8.84
C CYS A 162 -3.60 5.30 -7.84
N ILE A 163 -4.17 4.21 -7.31
CA ILE A 163 -5.26 4.28 -6.32
C ILE A 163 -4.78 5.00 -5.05
N ASN A 164 -3.60 4.66 -4.53
CA ASN A 164 -3.06 5.30 -3.33
C ASN A 164 -2.64 6.76 -3.55
N ALA A 165 -2.36 7.19 -4.78
CA ALA A 165 -2.13 8.60 -5.12
C ALA A 165 -3.43 9.42 -5.16
N HIS A 166 -4.58 8.81 -5.45
CA HIS A 166 -5.88 9.48 -5.61
C HIS A 166 -6.79 9.34 -4.39
N GLN A 167 -6.24 9.33 -3.18
CA GLN A 167 -7.01 9.14 -1.94
C GLN A 167 -8.07 10.21 -1.68
N SER A 168 -7.90 11.41 -2.19
CA SER A 168 -8.91 12.48 -2.10
C SER A 168 -10.23 12.09 -2.76
N TYR A 169 -10.17 11.37 -3.90
CA TYR A 169 -11.37 10.85 -4.57
C TYR A 169 -12.13 9.89 -3.64
N PHE A 170 -11.46 8.86 -3.12
CA PHE A 170 -12.10 7.84 -2.30
C PHE A 170 -12.63 8.42 -0.98
N LYS A 171 -11.87 9.31 -0.35
CA LYS A 171 -12.31 10.01 0.86
C LYS A 171 -13.58 10.82 0.62
N ALA A 172 -13.69 11.50 -0.53
CA ALA A 172 -14.89 12.26 -0.91
C ALA A 172 -16.10 11.36 -1.21
N GLN A 173 -15.90 10.09 -1.54
CA GLN A 173 -17.00 9.11 -1.74
C GLN A 173 -17.52 8.50 -0.44
N GLY A 174 -16.87 8.76 0.68
CA GLY A 174 -17.26 8.22 1.98
C GLY A 174 -18.62 8.77 2.44
N ALA A 175 -19.55 7.89 2.78
CA ALA A 175 -20.87 8.23 3.30
C ALA A 175 -21.12 7.54 4.64
N GLY A 176 -21.75 8.25 5.58
CA GLY A 176 -22.07 7.76 6.92
C GLY A 176 -21.79 8.80 8.00
N MET A 177 -22.39 8.66 9.18
CA MET A 177 -22.21 9.61 10.29
C MET A 177 -21.11 9.17 11.27
N SER A 178 -21.18 7.95 11.78
CA SER A 178 -20.21 7.40 12.75
C SER A 178 -19.17 6.49 12.11
N GLN A 179 -19.46 5.99 10.93
CA GLN A 179 -18.59 5.14 10.14
C GLN A 179 -18.76 5.50 8.66
N LEU A 180 -17.69 5.91 8.03
CA LEU A 180 -17.69 6.19 6.59
C LEU A 180 -17.57 4.89 5.81
N ASN A 181 -18.35 4.76 4.73
CA ASN A 181 -18.32 3.61 3.84
C ASN A 181 -18.27 4.07 2.39
N ILE A 182 -17.55 3.34 1.55
CA ILE A 182 -17.54 3.53 0.11
C ILE A 182 -18.38 2.43 -0.54
N SER A 183 -19.25 2.82 -1.46
CA SER A 183 -20.05 1.87 -2.24
C SER A 183 -19.21 1.19 -3.33
N LYS A 184 -19.64 -0.01 -3.76
CA LYS A 184 -19.06 -0.70 -4.93
C LYS A 184 -19.04 0.24 -6.16
N GLY A 185 -20.17 0.89 -6.45
CA GLY A 185 -20.27 1.80 -7.60
C GLY A 185 -19.30 2.98 -7.53
N SER A 186 -19.05 3.54 -6.33
CA SER A 186 -18.06 4.59 -6.16
C SER A 186 -16.64 4.09 -6.43
N VAL A 187 -16.33 2.84 -6.07
CA VAL A 187 -15.02 2.23 -6.37
C VAL A 187 -14.90 1.97 -7.88
N GLU A 188 -15.89 1.33 -8.48
CA GLU A 188 -15.89 0.95 -9.90
C GLU A 188 -15.88 2.16 -10.86
N ASN A 189 -16.53 3.25 -10.46
CA ASN A 189 -16.56 4.51 -11.23
C ASN A 189 -15.31 5.40 -11.04
N PHE A 190 -14.32 4.99 -10.26
CA PHE A 190 -13.05 5.70 -10.25
C PHE A 190 -12.41 5.65 -11.63
N THR A 191 -12.20 6.83 -12.25
CA THR A 191 -11.81 6.95 -13.67
C THR A 191 -10.53 7.79 -13.78
N PRO A 192 -9.36 7.23 -13.46
CA PRO A 192 -8.09 7.91 -13.64
C PRO A 192 -7.68 7.96 -15.12
N TYR A 193 -6.75 8.86 -15.45
CA TYR A 193 -5.98 8.75 -16.67
C TYR A 193 -4.92 7.66 -16.52
N VAL A 194 -4.77 6.81 -17.54
CA VAL A 194 -3.93 5.60 -17.52
C VAL A 194 -3.06 5.56 -18.78
N PRO A 195 -1.73 5.40 -18.65
CA PRO A 195 -0.84 5.24 -19.80
C PRO A 195 -0.90 3.83 -20.39
N ASN A 196 -0.16 3.60 -21.48
CA ASN A 196 0.06 2.26 -22.01
C ASN A 196 0.77 1.35 -21.00
N LEU A 197 0.70 0.03 -21.18
CA LEU A 197 1.22 -0.97 -20.24
C LEU A 197 2.73 -0.87 -19.97
N GLU A 198 3.51 -0.42 -20.95
CA GLU A 198 4.97 -0.28 -20.78
C GLU A 198 5.30 0.87 -19.83
N GLU A 199 4.61 2.00 -19.98
CA GLU A 199 4.77 3.13 -19.07
C GLU A 199 4.23 2.81 -17.69
N GLN A 200 3.05 2.14 -17.59
CA GLN A 200 2.53 1.64 -16.31
C GLN A 200 3.56 0.81 -15.57
N LYS A 201 4.23 -0.11 -16.26
CA LYS A 201 5.26 -0.96 -15.66
C LYS A 201 6.42 -0.13 -15.11
N LYS A 202 6.94 0.83 -15.89
CA LYS A 202 8.04 1.70 -15.43
C LYS A 202 7.65 2.54 -14.21
N ILE A 203 6.42 3.09 -14.20
CA ILE A 203 5.90 3.83 -13.05
C ILE A 203 5.77 2.91 -11.83
N GLY A 204 5.14 1.74 -12.00
CA GLY A 204 4.99 0.75 -10.95
C GLY A 204 6.33 0.31 -10.36
N ASP A 205 7.30 -0.03 -11.21
CA ASP A 205 8.64 -0.45 -10.80
C ASP A 205 9.39 0.67 -10.04
N LEU A 206 9.27 1.93 -10.46
CA LEU A 206 9.86 3.06 -9.74
C LEU A 206 9.34 3.16 -8.30
N PHE A 207 8.03 3.18 -8.13
CA PHE A 207 7.42 3.31 -6.80
C PHE A 207 7.65 2.08 -5.93
N HIS A 208 7.60 0.88 -6.51
CA HIS A 208 7.96 -0.35 -5.82
C HIS A 208 9.41 -0.31 -5.30
N ASN A 209 10.36 0.11 -6.13
CA ASN A 209 11.75 0.24 -5.72
C ASN A 209 11.95 1.29 -4.63
N LEU A 210 11.24 2.43 -4.70
CA LEU A 210 11.26 3.45 -3.65
C LEU A 210 10.74 2.88 -2.32
N ASP A 211 9.63 2.14 -2.33
CA ASP A 211 9.06 1.52 -1.13
C ASP A 211 10.01 0.47 -0.52
N ASN A 212 10.66 -0.33 -1.36
CA ASN A 212 11.67 -1.30 -0.92
C ASN A 212 12.87 -0.60 -0.27
N LEU A 213 13.37 0.50 -0.85
CA LEU A 213 14.49 1.25 -0.29
C LEU A 213 14.11 1.92 1.04
N ILE A 214 12.93 2.52 1.15
CA ILE A 214 12.41 3.11 2.38
C ILE A 214 12.35 2.03 3.47
N THR A 215 11.71 0.90 3.19
CA THR A 215 11.57 -0.23 4.12
C THR A 215 12.94 -0.78 4.55
N LEU A 216 13.88 -0.90 3.62
CA LEU A 216 15.24 -1.35 3.91
C LEU A 216 15.95 -0.41 4.90
N HIS A 217 15.86 0.90 4.68
CA HIS A 217 16.49 1.88 5.57
C HIS A 217 15.81 1.92 6.93
N GLN A 218 14.48 1.82 7.02
CA GLN A 218 13.73 1.73 8.28
C GLN A 218 14.17 0.50 9.08
N ARG A 219 14.24 -0.68 8.45
CA ARG A 219 14.70 -1.92 9.10
C ARG A 219 16.16 -1.82 9.59
N LYS A 220 17.04 -1.12 8.85
CA LYS A 220 18.42 -0.89 9.28
C LYS A 220 18.48 0.01 10.51
N VAL A 221 17.72 1.10 10.54
CA VAL A 221 17.61 1.99 11.72
C VAL A 221 17.16 1.21 12.93
N GLU A 222 16.09 0.42 12.81
CA GLU A 222 15.54 -0.38 13.90
C GLU A 222 16.56 -1.40 14.43
N LYS A 223 17.20 -2.17 13.55
CA LYS A 223 18.25 -3.12 13.95
C LYS A 223 19.41 -2.45 14.67
N LEU A 224 19.89 -1.29 14.17
CA LEU A 224 20.98 -0.56 14.82
C LEU A 224 20.59 -0.03 16.20
N LYS A 225 19.35 0.44 16.37
CA LYS A 225 18.81 0.86 17.67
C LYS A 225 18.76 -0.31 18.67
N ILE A 226 18.28 -1.49 18.22
CA ILE A 226 18.24 -2.70 19.04
C ILE A 226 19.65 -3.12 19.46
N VAL A 227 20.61 -3.15 18.53
CA VAL A 227 22.02 -3.47 18.84
C VAL A 227 22.59 -2.49 19.85
N LYS A 228 22.40 -1.18 19.63
CA LYS A 228 22.87 -0.15 20.57
C LYS A 228 22.29 -0.35 21.97
N LYS A 229 20.97 -0.59 22.08
CA LYS A 229 20.28 -0.84 23.35
C LYS A 229 20.83 -2.07 24.06
N SER A 230 20.96 -3.20 23.36
CA SER A 230 21.48 -4.46 23.92
C SER A 230 22.93 -4.34 24.40
N MET A 231 23.76 -3.57 23.67
CA MET A 231 25.15 -3.30 24.13
C MET A 231 25.19 -2.45 25.38
N LEU A 232 24.35 -1.40 25.47
CA LEU A 232 24.25 -0.57 26.68
C LEU A 232 23.83 -1.41 27.89
N GLU A 233 22.79 -2.23 27.76
CA GLU A 233 22.28 -3.10 28.84
C GLU A 233 23.35 -4.07 29.34
N LYS A 234 24.19 -4.64 28.46
CA LYS A 234 25.26 -5.59 28.84
C LYS A 234 26.50 -4.94 29.42
N MET A 235 26.67 -3.64 29.28
CA MET A 235 27.88 -2.95 29.69
C MET A 235 27.71 -2.18 31.02
N PHE A 236 26.48 -1.98 31.46
CA PHE A 236 26.16 -1.21 32.67
C PHE A 236 25.33 -2.03 33.68
N ILE A 237 25.43 -3.36 33.63
CA ILE A 237 24.92 -4.30 34.64
C ILE A 237 25.99 -4.57 35.69
#